data_08e8f278723684295eb58cc8957d6a27
#
_entry.id   08e8f278723684295eb58cc8957d6a27
#
_cell.length_a   1.000
_cell.length_b   1.000
_cell.length_c   1.000
_cell.angle_alpha   90.00
_cell.angle_beta   90.00
_cell.angle_gamma   90.00
#
_symmetry.space_group_name_H-M   'P 1'
#
loop_
_entity.id
_entity.type
_entity.pdbx_description
1 polymer ?
#
loop_
_entity_poly.entity_id
_entity_poly.type
_entity_poly.pdbx_seq_one_letter_code
_entity_poly.pdbx_strand_id
1 'polypeptide(L)'
;MIPLLEKARQMELTASEQLLLDYIIEDPKRCIHQNLKEICEQLYISNATIVRFCQKIGFCGFNEFKFELRSQLESHREDLL
;
A
#
# COMPACT_ATOMS: atom_id res chain seq x y z
N MET A 1 9.23 1.28 -10.57
CA MET A 1 8.20 1.16 -9.52
C MET A 1 6.81 1.15 -10.16
N ILE A 2 5.88 0.42 -9.59
CA ILE A 2 4.54 0.31 -10.15
C ILE A 2 3.75 1.62 -10.00
N PRO A 3 2.81 1.92 -10.92
CA PRO A 3 2.11 3.20 -10.94
C PRO A 3 1.39 3.58 -9.64
N LEU A 4 0.81 2.60 -8.96
CA LEU A 4 0.09 2.83 -7.70
C LEU A 4 1.01 3.47 -6.65
N LEU A 5 2.21 2.92 -6.49
CA LEU A 5 3.16 3.40 -5.50
C LEU A 5 3.81 4.73 -5.93
N GLU A 6 3.99 4.92 -7.23
CA GLU A 6 4.46 6.20 -7.74
C GLU A 6 3.46 7.32 -7.43
N LYS A 7 2.17 7.05 -7.62
CA LYS A 7 1.12 8.01 -7.29
C LYS A 7 1.16 8.37 -5.80
N ALA A 8 1.30 7.35 -4.94
CA ALA A 8 1.34 7.55 -3.50
C ALA A 8 2.53 8.39 -3.07
N ARG A 9 3.67 8.21 -3.70
CA ARG A 9 4.89 8.98 -3.38
C ARG A 9 4.74 10.47 -3.65
N GLN A 10 3.87 10.84 -4.57
CA GLN A 10 3.65 12.24 -4.95
C GLN A 10 2.61 12.94 -4.09
N MET A 11 1.97 12.19 -3.20
CA MET A 11 0.93 12.74 -2.34
C MET A 11 1.49 13.27 -1.04
N GLU A 12 0.78 14.24 -0.47
CA GLU A 12 1.12 14.78 0.83
C GLU A 12 0.65 13.80 1.91
N LEU A 13 1.59 13.18 2.61
CA LEU A 13 1.30 12.15 3.59
C LEU A 13 1.71 12.59 5.00
N THR A 14 0.96 12.11 5.99
CA THR A 14 1.37 12.27 7.40
C THR A 14 2.56 11.35 7.67
N ALA A 15 3.22 11.54 8.82
CA ALA A 15 4.36 10.72 9.20
C ALA A 15 3.99 9.23 9.25
N SER A 16 2.83 8.89 9.80
CA SER A 16 2.36 7.51 9.87
C SER A 16 2.05 6.93 8.50
N GLU A 17 1.47 7.74 7.62
CA GLU A 17 1.17 7.33 6.26
C GLU A 17 2.45 7.11 5.46
N GLN A 18 3.45 7.94 5.68
CA GLN A 18 4.75 7.78 5.04
C GLN A 18 5.44 6.50 5.49
N LEU A 19 5.33 6.16 6.77
CA LEU A 19 5.84 4.90 7.31
C LEU A 19 5.20 3.71 6.59
N LEU A 20 3.89 3.77 6.40
CA LEU A 20 3.15 2.73 5.69
C LEU A 20 3.62 2.60 4.25
N LEU A 21 3.78 3.73 3.56
CA LEU A 21 4.23 3.71 2.17
C LEU A 21 5.63 3.13 2.05
N ASP A 22 6.54 3.53 2.93
CA ASP A 22 7.91 3.01 2.92
C ASP A 22 7.93 1.50 3.16
N TYR A 23 7.08 1.03 4.06
CA TYR A 23 6.94 -0.41 4.34
C TYR A 23 6.46 -1.18 3.10
N ILE A 24 5.50 -0.62 2.38
CA ILE A 24 4.96 -1.24 1.17
C ILE A 24 6.00 -1.24 0.05
N ILE A 25 6.70 -0.13 -0.13
CA ILE A 25 7.73 -0.01 -1.18
C ILE A 25 8.86 -1.00 -0.95
N GLU A 26 9.22 -1.22 0.31
CA GLU A 26 10.28 -2.15 0.66
C GLU A 26 9.98 -3.57 0.17
N ASP A 27 8.74 -4.02 0.35
CA ASP A 27 8.32 -5.34 -0.11
C ASP A 27 6.81 -5.35 -0.37
N PRO A 28 6.38 -4.99 -1.58
CA PRO A 28 4.95 -4.96 -1.91
C PRO A 28 4.27 -6.32 -1.79
N LYS A 29 4.99 -7.40 -2.06
CA LYS A 29 4.42 -8.75 -1.95
C LYS A 29 4.05 -9.08 -0.52
N ARG A 30 4.86 -8.65 0.44
CA ARG A 30 4.56 -8.84 1.85
C ARG A 30 3.23 -8.18 2.21
N CYS A 31 3.01 -6.98 1.70
CA CYS A 31 1.78 -6.24 1.97
C CYS A 31 0.53 -7.00 1.52
N ILE A 32 0.56 -7.59 0.33
CA ILE A 32 -0.62 -8.29 -0.19
C ILE A 32 -0.92 -9.60 0.53
N HIS A 33 0.05 -10.13 1.27
CA HIS A 33 -0.11 -11.35 2.05
C HIS A 33 -0.46 -11.09 3.51
N GLN A 34 -0.48 -9.84 3.94
CA GLN A 34 -0.80 -9.46 5.30
C GLN A 34 -2.19 -8.85 5.38
N ASN A 35 -2.85 -9.04 6.53
CA ASN A 35 -4.11 -8.37 6.77
C ASN A 35 -3.86 -7.03 7.46
N LEU A 36 -4.92 -6.24 7.58
CA LEU A 36 -4.86 -4.90 8.18
C LEU A 36 -4.25 -4.92 9.58
N LYS A 37 -4.70 -5.87 10.39
CA LYS A 37 -4.25 -6.01 11.78
C LYS A 37 -2.74 -6.27 11.86
N GLU A 38 -2.24 -7.15 11.00
CA GLU A 38 -0.82 -7.49 11.00
C GLU A 38 0.06 -6.27 10.69
N ILE A 39 -0.35 -5.47 9.73
CA ILE A 39 0.39 -4.27 9.35
C ILE A 39 0.33 -3.23 10.46
N CYS A 40 -0.83 -3.06 11.09
CA CYS A 40 -0.97 -2.14 12.22
C CYS A 40 -0.02 -2.52 13.35
N GLU A 41 0.05 -3.79 13.68
CA GLU A 41 0.92 -4.27 14.75
C GLU A 41 2.40 -4.11 14.38
N GLN A 42 2.73 -4.37 13.12
CA GLN A 42 4.10 -4.25 12.64
C GLN A 42 4.62 -2.82 12.68
N LEU A 43 3.78 -1.86 12.33
CA LEU A 43 4.18 -0.48 12.19
C LEU A 43 3.73 0.40 13.36
N TYR A 44 2.99 -0.16 14.31
CA TYR A 44 2.45 0.61 15.43
C TYR A 44 1.59 1.79 14.97
N ILE A 45 0.73 1.53 13.97
CA ILE A 45 -0.20 2.54 13.44
C ILE A 45 -1.63 2.04 13.58
N SER A 46 -2.60 2.96 13.54
CA SER A 46 -4.00 2.61 13.69
C SER A 46 -4.62 2.12 12.37
N ASN A 47 -5.72 1.38 12.48
CA ASN A 47 -6.51 0.98 11.31
C ASN A 47 -6.93 2.21 10.50
N ALA A 48 -7.34 3.26 11.20
CA ALA A 48 -7.79 4.51 10.55
C ALA A 48 -6.70 5.12 9.68
N THR A 49 -5.44 5.01 10.09
CA THR A 49 -4.32 5.52 9.31
C THR A 49 -4.21 4.80 7.97
N ILE A 50 -4.33 3.47 8.00
CA ILE A 50 -4.23 2.66 6.77
C ILE A 50 -5.41 2.95 5.86
N VAL A 51 -6.62 3.00 6.41
CA VAL A 51 -7.82 3.28 5.62
C VAL A 51 -7.73 4.66 4.98
N ARG A 52 -7.30 5.66 5.74
CA ARG A 52 -7.13 7.03 5.25
C ARG A 52 -6.12 7.10 4.11
N PHE A 53 -5.00 6.40 4.27
CA PHE A 53 -3.99 6.31 3.22
C PHE A 53 -4.59 5.75 1.93
N CYS A 54 -5.35 4.65 2.04
CA CYS A 54 -5.97 4.03 0.88
C CYS A 54 -6.98 4.98 0.21
N GLN A 55 -7.77 5.69 1.01
CA GLN A 55 -8.75 6.64 0.50
C GLN A 55 -8.10 7.83 -0.21
N LYS A 56 -6.97 8.29 0.29
CA LYS A 56 -6.22 9.38 -0.37
C LYS A 56 -5.80 9.00 -1.79
N ILE A 57 -5.46 7.73 -1.98
CA ILE A 57 -5.02 7.25 -3.29
C ILE A 57 -6.21 7.00 -4.22
N GLY A 58 -7.43 6.90 -3.67
CA GLY A 58 -8.64 6.73 -4.45
C GLY A 58 -9.35 5.40 -4.26
N PHE A 59 -9.04 4.67 -3.20
CA PHE A 59 -9.68 3.39 -2.90
C PHE A 59 -10.65 3.52 -1.73
N CYS A 60 -11.64 2.63 -1.69
CA CYS A 60 -12.62 2.63 -0.61
C CYS A 60 -12.03 2.13 0.70
N GLY A 61 -11.02 1.26 0.63
CA GLY A 61 -10.38 0.72 1.81
C GLY A 61 -9.19 -0.16 1.46
N PHE A 62 -8.70 -0.87 2.47
CA PHE A 62 -7.48 -1.65 2.34
C PHE A 62 -7.60 -2.84 1.39
N ASN A 63 -8.74 -3.53 1.42
CA ASN A 63 -8.92 -4.70 0.55
C ASN A 63 -8.87 -4.33 -0.93
N GLU A 64 -9.52 -3.21 -1.29
CA GLU A 64 -9.50 -2.71 -2.66
C GLU A 64 -8.09 -2.28 -3.05
N PHE A 65 -7.39 -1.62 -2.14
CA PHE A 65 -6.00 -1.23 -2.35
C PHE A 65 -5.11 -2.45 -2.60
N LYS A 66 -5.25 -3.49 -1.78
CA LYS A 66 -4.47 -4.72 -1.95
C LYS A 66 -4.75 -5.40 -3.28
N PHE A 67 -6.01 -5.43 -3.68
CA PHE A 67 -6.40 -6.03 -4.95
C PHE A 67 -5.69 -5.33 -6.11
N GLU A 68 -5.71 -4.00 -6.11
CA GLU A 68 -5.05 -3.24 -7.17
C GLU A 68 -3.54 -3.36 -7.11
N LEU A 69 -2.97 -3.36 -5.92
CA LEU A 69 -1.54 -3.56 -5.75
C LEU A 69 -1.11 -4.90 -6.31
N ARG A 70 -1.85 -5.95 -5.99
CA ARG A 70 -1.58 -7.28 -6.50
C ARG A 70 -1.67 -7.33 -8.02
N SER A 71 -2.71 -6.72 -8.58
CA SER A 71 -2.91 -6.66 -10.02
C SER A 71 -1.73 -5.99 -10.72
N GLN A 72 -1.27 -4.86 -10.20
CA GLN A 72 -0.13 -4.14 -10.79
C GLN A 72 1.18 -4.90 -10.65
N LEU A 73 1.36 -5.62 -9.54
CA LEU A 73 2.54 -6.45 -9.36
C LEU A 73 2.58 -7.60 -10.38
N GLU A 74 1.44 -8.20 -10.63
CA GLU A 74 1.34 -9.27 -11.62
C GLU A 74 1.60 -8.76 -13.04
N SER A 75 1.02 -7.61 -13.39
CA SER A 75 1.27 -6.99 -14.70
C SER A 75 2.74 -6.62 -14.88
N HIS A 76 3.33 -6.01 -13.87
CA HIS A 76 4.73 -5.61 -13.93
C HIS A 76 5.64 -6.83 -14.08
N ARG A 77 5.30 -7.92 -13.41
CA ARG A 77 6.05 -9.17 -13.52
C ARG A 77 5.97 -9.74 -14.91
N GLU A 78 4.80 -9.67 -15.54
CA GLU A 78 4.63 -10.14 -16.93
C GLU A 78 5.48 -9.34 -17.90
N ASP A 79 5.58 -8.04 -17.67
CA ASP A 79 6.37 -7.16 -18.51
C ASP A 79 7.86 -7.50 -18.49
N LEU A 80 8.32 -8.17 -17.45
CA LEU A 80 9.71 -8.58 -17.32
C LEU A 80 10.02 -9.89 -18.04
N LEU A 81 9.01 -10.58 -18.46
CA LEU A 81 9.16 -11.83 -19.17
C LEU A 81 9.18 -11.61 -20.69
#